data_9f0ea0713b45d818b65902e68dd59bdb
#
_entry.id   9f0ea0713b45d818b65902e68dd59bdb
#
_cell.length_a   1.000
_cell.length_b   1.000
_cell.length_c   1.000
_cell.angle_alpha   90.00
_cell.angle_beta   90.00
_cell.angle_gamma   90.00
#
_symmetry.space_group_name_H-M   'P 1'
#
loop_
_entity.id
_entity.type
_entity.pdbx_description
1 polymer ?
#
loop_
_entity_poly.entity_id
_entity_poly.type
_entity_poly.pdbx_seq_one_letter_code
_entity_poly.pdbx_strand_id
1 'polypeptide(L)' 'YYRVESGDTLGKIAKQFYGDAARYPALFEANKPMLKDPDKIYPGQVLRIPPQEGTR' A
#
# COMPACT_ATOMS: atom_id res chain seq x y z
N TYR A 1 -5.20 -4.33 8.03
CA TYR A 1 -3.81 -4.67 7.65
C TYR A 1 -3.80 -5.66 6.51
N TYR A 2 -2.79 -5.56 5.69
CA TYR A 2 -2.63 -6.44 4.55
C TYR A 2 -1.24 -7.06 4.59
N ARG A 3 -1.16 -8.37 4.40
CA ARG A 3 0.13 -9.05 4.34
C ARG A 3 0.60 -9.09 2.89
N VAL A 4 1.79 -8.57 2.65
CA VAL A 4 2.37 -8.54 1.30
C VAL A 4 2.70 -9.94 0.86
N GLU A 5 2.37 -10.26 -0.39
CA GLU A 5 2.69 -11.54 -0.99
C GLU A 5 3.75 -11.36 -2.05
N SER A 6 4.38 -12.46 -2.42
CA SER A 6 5.41 -12.43 -3.43
C SER A 6 4.86 -11.83 -4.72
N GLY A 7 5.57 -10.86 -5.26
CA GLY A 7 5.14 -10.22 -6.50
C GLY A 7 4.26 -9.00 -6.30
N ASP A 8 3.88 -8.69 -5.06
CA ASP A 8 3.06 -7.51 -4.82
C ASP A 8 3.86 -6.22 -4.94
N THR A 9 3.16 -5.16 -5.32
CA THR A 9 3.73 -3.82 -5.31
C THR A 9 2.70 -2.90 -4.66
N LEU A 10 3.14 -1.73 -4.23
CA LEU A 10 2.19 -0.78 -3.64
C LEU A 10 1.12 -0.38 -4.64
N GLY A 11 1.49 -0.26 -5.92
CA GLY A 11 0.50 0.07 -6.93
C GLY A 11 -0.56 -1.01 -7.07
N LYS A 12 -0.15 -2.27 -7.05
CA LYS A 12 -1.11 -3.35 -7.13
C LYS A 12 -2.01 -3.39 -5.91
N ILE A 13 -1.44 -3.15 -4.74
CA ILE A 13 -2.21 -3.14 -3.50
C ILE A 13 -3.20 -1.99 -3.52
N ALA A 14 -2.76 -0.82 -3.96
CA ALA A 14 -3.65 0.33 -4.04
C ALA A 14 -4.80 0.07 -5.00
N LYS A 15 -4.50 -0.57 -6.12
CA LYS A 15 -5.57 -0.88 -7.06
C LYS A 15 -6.56 -1.86 -6.46
N GLN A 16 -6.07 -2.83 -5.70
CA GLN A 16 -6.93 -3.83 -5.10
C GLN A 16 -7.86 -3.22 -4.05
N PHE A 17 -7.33 -2.32 -3.23
CA PHE A 17 -8.12 -1.79 -2.11
C PHE A 17 -8.81 -0.47 -2.42
N TYR A 18 -8.25 0.31 -3.33
CA TYR A 18 -8.82 1.63 -3.67
C TYR A 18 -9.36 1.68 -5.08
N GLY A 19 -9.07 0.67 -5.88
CA GLY A 19 -9.50 0.67 -7.26
C GLY A 19 -8.65 1.54 -8.18
N ASP A 20 -7.53 2.06 -7.68
CA ASP A 20 -6.71 2.98 -8.45
C ASP A 20 -5.26 2.84 -8.02
N ALA A 21 -4.43 2.34 -8.92
CA ALA A 21 -3.02 2.14 -8.61
C ALA A 21 -2.30 3.45 -8.29
N ALA A 22 -2.79 4.56 -8.83
CA ALA A 22 -2.16 5.86 -8.59
C ALA A 22 -2.32 6.32 -7.15
N ARG A 23 -3.11 5.61 -6.35
CA ARG A 23 -3.29 5.95 -4.94
C ARG A 23 -2.21 5.34 -4.05
N TYR A 24 -1.20 4.72 -4.62
CA TYR A 24 -0.15 4.10 -3.81
C TYR A 24 0.55 5.08 -2.86
N PRO A 25 0.67 6.39 -3.17
CA PRO A 25 1.30 7.28 -2.20
C PRO A 25 0.58 7.33 -0.86
N ALA A 26 -0.73 7.13 -0.85
CA ALA A 26 -1.46 7.10 0.41
C ALA A 26 -1.02 5.92 1.26
N LEU A 27 -0.78 4.78 0.63
CA LEU A 27 -0.28 3.61 1.34
C LEU A 27 1.12 3.87 1.87
N PHE A 28 1.96 4.48 1.07
CA PHE A 28 3.33 4.75 1.47
C PHE A 28 3.36 5.69 2.68
N GLU A 29 2.57 6.75 2.63
CA GLU A 29 2.52 7.70 3.72
C GLU A 29 1.98 7.06 5.00
N ALA A 30 0.98 6.21 4.87
CA ALA A 30 0.38 5.57 6.03
C ALA A 30 1.34 4.59 6.71
N ASN A 31 2.36 4.16 5.98
CA ASN A 31 3.30 3.18 6.52
C ASN A 31 4.67 3.76 6.82
N LYS A 32 4.78 5.06 6.81
CA LYS A 32 6.02 5.70 7.26
C LYS A 32 6.11 5.63 8.77
N PRO A 33 7.30 5.54 9.31
CA PRO A 33 8.60 5.44 8.63
C PRO A 33 9.01 4.02 8.33
N MET A 34 8.09 3.06 8.47
CA MET A 34 8.39 1.68 8.24
C MET A 34 8.82 1.43 6.80
N LEU A 35 8.14 2.08 5.85
CA LEU A 35 8.55 2.03 4.46
C LEU A 35 9.39 3.23 4.14
N LYS A 36 10.56 2.99 3.58
CA LYS A 36 11.44 4.07 3.18
C LYS A 36 11.38 4.32 1.69
N ASP A 37 10.89 3.34 0.95
CA ASP A 37 10.86 3.41 -0.50
C ASP A 37 9.61 2.68 -0.97
N PRO A 38 8.81 3.27 -1.84
CA PRO A 38 7.58 2.61 -2.30
C PRO A 38 7.83 1.28 -2.99
N ASP A 39 9.02 1.08 -3.54
CA ASP A 39 9.34 -0.16 -4.22
C ASP A 39 9.96 -1.21 -3.31
N LYS A 40 10.19 -0.88 -2.06
CA LYS A 40 10.90 -1.78 -1.16
C LYS A 40 9.94 -2.42 -0.18
N ILE A 41 9.08 -3.24 -0.71
CA ILE A 41 8.19 -4.05 0.13
C ILE A 41 8.55 -5.51 -0.09
N TYR A 42 8.32 -6.32 0.93
CA TYR A 42 8.78 -7.70 0.92
C TYR A 42 7.65 -8.64 1.29
N PRO A 43 7.66 -9.87 0.76
CA PRO A 43 6.64 -10.86 1.13
C PRO A 43 6.63 -11.08 2.63
N GLY A 44 5.45 -11.19 3.19
CA GLY A 44 5.28 -11.39 4.62
C GLY A 44 5.22 -10.11 5.43
N GLN A 45 5.54 -8.98 4.80
CA GLN A 45 5.47 -7.71 5.48
C GLN A 45 4.00 -7.31 5.65
N VAL A 46 3.66 -6.77 6.81
CA VAL A 46 2.29 -6.34 7.06
C VAL A 46 2.20 -4.84 6.88
N LEU A 47 1.28 -4.40 6.05
CA LEU A 47 1.08 -3.00 5.75
C LEU A 47 -0.24 -2.51 6.29
N ARG A 48 -0.29 -1.26 6.67
CA ARG A 48 -1.53 -0.63 7.09
C ARG A 48 -2.26 -0.11 5.84
N ILE A 49 -3.53 -0.44 5.73
CA ILE A 49 -4.37 0.03 4.62
C ILE A 49 -5.39 1.00 5.20
N PRO A 50 -5.12 2.30 5.16
CA PRO A 50 -6.08 3.26 5.69
C PRO A 50 -7.30 3.33 4.79
N PRO A 51 -8.45 3.71 5.34
CA PRO A 51 -9.63 3.90 4.51
C PRO A 51 -9.37 5.02 3.51
N GLN A 52 -9.95 4.87 2.33
CA GLN A 52 -9.82 5.87 1.30
C GLN A 52 -10.66 7.08 1.68
N GLU A 53 -10.02 8.21 1.78
CA GLU A 53 -10.73 9.41 2.15
C GLU A 53 -11.07 10.22 0.95
N GLY A 54 -12.03 11.08 1.06
CA GLY A 54 -12.41 11.94 -0.03
C GLY A 54 -13.16 11.21 -1.11
N THR A 55 -13.47 9.99 -0.87
CA THR A 55 -14.23 9.27 -1.79
C THR A 55 -15.60 9.50 -1.49
N ARG A 56 -16.06 9.92 -1.91
CA ARG A 56 -17.22 10.05 -1.49
C ARG A 56 -17.70 10.78 -1.94
#